data_9e16e7d8fc9e2a4badd7d1afda273547
#
_entry.id   9e16e7d8fc9e2a4badd7d1afda273547
#
_cell.length_a   1.000
_cell.length_b   1.000
_cell.length_c   1.000
_cell.angle_alpha   90.00
_cell.angle_beta   90.00
_cell.angle_gamma   90.00
#
_symmetry.space_group_name_H-M   'P 1'
#
loop_
_entity.id
_entity.type
_entity.pdbx_description
1 polymer ?
#
loop_
_entity_poly.entity_id
_entity_poly.type
_entity_poly.pdbx_seq_one_letter_code
_entity_poly.pdbx_strand_id
1 'polypeptide(L)'
;MKKLLLSASAFLSFAAAMNAQQIQPCGMHQAMESHLKNVPGYAAKLNAVEAVKNAELANSNMAAKSASITSAYTFTIPVVFHVLHLGENIGTGTNVSDALLNSALAQVNRDFARLGSDTTTIDPLYDSLYINSRIHFELAKKDPMGNCTNGIVRHYNTRTNWAQSDLFNYQYSTMAPGNWNPSKYLNIYIVKNIIDDGGSQGIIVGYTYLPGTSPIDPADAIAYRYDFLSGLNARALSHEIGHWLNLSHTFGN
;
A
#
# COMPACT_ATOMS: atom_id res chain seq x y z
N MET A 1 1.48 -56.08 55.01
CA MET A 1 0.63 -55.66 53.89
C MET A 1 0.79 -54.13 53.70
N LYS A 2 1.65 -53.74 52.77
CA LYS A 2 1.91 -52.30 52.49
C LYS A 2 0.99 -51.90 51.31
N LYS A 3 0.10 -50.95 51.54
CA LYS A 3 -0.77 -50.37 50.49
C LYS A 3 0.03 -49.28 49.74
N LEU A 4 0.24 -49.50 48.47
CA LEU A 4 0.81 -48.53 47.52
C LEU A 4 -0.30 -47.58 47.10
N LEU A 5 -0.18 -46.30 47.42
CA LEU A 5 -1.03 -45.22 46.89
C LEU A 5 -0.40 -44.72 45.58
N LEU A 6 -1.04 -44.98 44.43
CA LEU A 6 -0.74 -44.37 43.16
C LEU A 6 -1.41 -42.99 43.13
N SER A 7 -0.63 -41.94 43.16
CA SER A 7 -1.09 -40.58 42.84
C SER A 7 -1.00 -40.36 41.31
N ALA A 8 -2.16 -40.27 40.67
CA ALA A 8 -2.28 -39.89 39.27
C ALA A 8 -2.18 -38.35 39.17
N SER A 9 -1.03 -37.85 38.75
CA SER A 9 -0.87 -36.44 38.39
C SER A 9 -1.45 -36.21 36.98
N ALA A 10 -2.62 -35.57 36.91
CA ALA A 10 -3.20 -35.11 35.68
C ALA A 10 -2.42 -33.85 35.19
N PHE A 11 -1.61 -34.02 34.16
CA PHE A 11 -1.02 -32.90 33.38
C PHE A 11 -2.15 -32.28 32.57
N LEU A 12 -2.70 -31.15 33.01
CA LEU A 12 -3.49 -30.27 32.14
C LEU A 12 -2.54 -29.55 31.18
N SER A 13 -2.44 -30.04 29.92
CA SER A 13 -1.80 -29.33 28.84
C SER A 13 -2.71 -28.18 28.42
N PHE A 14 -2.41 -26.98 28.89
CA PHE A 14 -2.99 -25.76 28.32
C PHE A 14 -2.35 -25.56 26.93
N ALA A 15 -3.03 -26.01 25.89
CA ALA A 15 -2.74 -25.60 24.53
C ALA A 15 -3.21 -24.14 24.42
N ALA A 16 -2.29 -23.19 24.64
CA ALA A 16 -2.51 -21.82 24.23
C ALA A 16 -2.63 -21.83 22.70
N ALA A 17 -3.85 -21.70 22.19
CA ALA A 17 -4.09 -21.40 20.77
C ALA A 17 -3.46 -20.04 20.51
N MET A 18 -2.23 -20.02 20.00
CA MET A 18 -1.64 -18.84 19.41
C MET A 18 -2.45 -18.57 18.14
N ASN A 19 -3.43 -17.66 18.23
CA ASN A 19 -4.03 -17.09 17.05
C ASN A 19 -2.92 -16.32 16.33
N ALA A 20 -2.26 -16.97 15.36
CA ALA A 20 -1.38 -16.29 14.44
C ALA A 20 -2.25 -15.27 13.69
N GLN A 21 -2.00 -14.00 13.95
CA GLN A 21 -2.73 -12.92 13.32
C GLN A 21 -2.46 -12.99 11.81
N GLN A 22 -3.51 -13.21 11.03
CA GLN A 22 -3.37 -13.37 9.58
C GLN A 22 -2.86 -12.06 8.98
N ILE A 23 -1.75 -12.12 8.27
CA ILE A 23 -1.24 -10.96 7.52
C ILE A 23 -2.08 -10.81 6.26
N GLN A 24 -2.70 -9.64 6.11
CA GLN A 24 -3.39 -9.24 4.89
C GLN A 24 -2.52 -8.21 4.17
N PRO A 25 -1.85 -8.58 3.07
CA PRO A 25 -0.92 -7.69 2.38
C PRO A 25 -1.58 -6.39 1.89
N CYS A 26 -2.85 -6.47 1.48
CA CYS A 26 -3.60 -5.33 0.96
C CYS A 26 -4.94 -5.17 1.68
N GLY A 27 -5.24 -3.95 2.11
CA GLY A 27 -6.49 -3.58 2.78
C GLY A 27 -7.53 -2.92 1.87
N MET A 28 -7.30 -2.83 0.57
CA MET A 28 -8.20 -2.14 -0.37
C MET A 28 -9.61 -2.76 -0.39
N HIS A 29 -9.70 -4.09 -0.43
CA HIS A 29 -10.98 -4.78 -0.49
C HIS A 29 -11.86 -4.50 0.73
N GLN A 30 -11.27 -4.59 1.93
CA GLN A 30 -11.96 -4.33 3.19
C GLN A 30 -12.46 -2.87 3.27
N ALA A 31 -11.61 -1.93 2.84
CA ALA A 31 -11.99 -0.51 2.79
C ALA A 31 -13.17 -0.28 1.83
N MET A 32 -13.14 -0.88 0.65
CA MET A 32 -14.23 -0.78 -0.32
C MET A 32 -15.53 -1.41 0.19
N GLU A 33 -15.47 -2.59 0.81
CA GLU A 33 -16.64 -3.22 1.43
C GLU A 33 -17.24 -2.37 2.55
N SER A 34 -16.40 -1.80 3.41
CA SER A 34 -16.84 -0.90 4.47
C SER A 34 -17.56 0.33 3.89
N HIS A 35 -17.04 0.93 2.83
CA HIS A 35 -17.68 2.07 2.18
C HIS A 35 -18.97 1.71 1.48
N LEU A 36 -19.06 0.53 0.85
CA LEU A 36 -20.31 0.05 0.25
C LEU A 36 -21.43 -0.05 1.30
N LYS A 37 -21.10 -0.42 2.53
CA LYS A 37 -22.07 -0.52 3.63
C LYS A 37 -22.41 0.83 4.27
N ASN A 38 -21.43 1.74 4.36
CA ASN A 38 -21.51 2.90 5.26
C ASN A 38 -21.57 4.25 4.53
N VAL A 39 -21.20 4.32 3.23
CA VAL A 39 -21.16 5.58 2.47
C VAL A 39 -22.28 5.63 1.45
N PRO A 40 -23.30 6.47 1.64
CA PRO A 40 -24.39 6.61 0.68
C PRO A 40 -23.88 7.00 -0.71
N GLY A 41 -24.37 6.31 -1.74
CA GLY A 41 -24.01 6.59 -3.14
C GLY A 41 -22.66 6.01 -3.59
N TYR A 42 -21.88 5.37 -2.71
CA TYR A 42 -20.57 4.81 -3.07
C TYR A 42 -20.66 3.74 -4.17
N ALA A 43 -21.66 2.87 -4.12
CA ALA A 43 -21.91 1.88 -5.19
C ALA A 43 -22.12 2.53 -6.57
N ALA A 44 -22.89 3.64 -6.63
CA ALA A 44 -23.09 4.37 -7.86
C ALA A 44 -21.78 4.99 -8.39
N LYS A 45 -20.94 5.49 -7.49
CA LYS A 45 -19.60 6.00 -7.83
C LYS A 45 -18.72 4.91 -8.44
N LEU A 46 -18.65 3.73 -7.81
CA LEU A 46 -17.88 2.60 -8.35
C LEU A 46 -18.36 2.19 -9.74
N ASN A 47 -19.66 2.09 -9.94
CA ASN A 47 -20.22 1.76 -11.24
C ASN A 47 -19.89 2.80 -12.31
N ALA A 48 -19.88 4.09 -11.96
CA ALA A 48 -19.50 5.16 -12.88
C ALA A 48 -18.01 5.08 -13.27
N VAL A 49 -17.12 4.81 -12.31
CA VAL A 49 -15.69 4.63 -12.58
C VAL A 49 -15.46 3.42 -13.49
N GLU A 50 -16.12 2.28 -13.20
CA GLU A 50 -16.00 1.08 -14.02
C GLU A 50 -16.53 1.27 -15.44
N ALA A 51 -17.62 2.03 -15.60
CA ALA A 51 -18.16 2.37 -16.92
C ALA A 51 -17.17 3.21 -17.75
N VAL A 52 -16.51 4.20 -17.15
CA VAL A 52 -15.45 5.00 -17.80
C VAL A 52 -14.28 4.12 -18.21
N LYS A 53 -13.78 3.28 -17.29
CA LYS A 53 -12.68 2.33 -17.53
C LYS A 53 -13.00 1.39 -18.70
N ASN A 54 -14.20 0.81 -18.73
CA ASN A 54 -14.63 -0.09 -19.80
C ASN A 54 -14.77 0.63 -21.14
N ALA A 55 -15.25 1.87 -21.15
CA ALA A 55 -15.31 2.69 -22.36
C ALA A 55 -13.89 3.03 -22.89
N GLU A 56 -12.97 3.36 -22.02
CA GLU A 56 -11.57 3.61 -22.41
C GLU A 56 -10.91 2.35 -22.96
N LEU A 57 -11.10 1.18 -22.33
CA LEU A 57 -10.60 -0.09 -22.81
C LEU A 57 -11.18 -0.46 -24.19
N ALA A 58 -12.47 -0.27 -24.41
CA ALA A 58 -13.13 -0.53 -25.69
C ALA A 58 -12.61 0.38 -26.80
N ASN A 59 -12.32 1.64 -26.47
CA ASN A 59 -11.78 2.63 -27.42
C ASN A 59 -10.26 2.53 -27.60
N SER A 60 -9.55 1.84 -26.68
CA SER A 60 -8.12 1.64 -26.80
C SER A 60 -7.85 0.53 -27.80
N ASN A 61 -7.29 0.90 -28.97
CA ASN A 61 -6.68 -0.06 -29.87
C ASN A 61 -5.38 -0.58 -29.20
N MET A 62 -5.51 -1.50 -28.24
CA MET A 62 -4.43 -1.99 -27.37
C MET A 62 -3.24 -2.50 -28.18
N ALA A 63 -3.50 -3.13 -29.32
CA ALA A 63 -2.45 -3.59 -30.24
C ALA A 63 -1.65 -2.43 -30.83
N ALA A 64 -2.31 -1.34 -31.23
CA ALA A 64 -1.64 -0.17 -31.80
C ALA A 64 -0.86 0.62 -30.74
N LYS A 65 -1.35 0.71 -29.51
CA LYS A 65 -0.63 1.35 -28.41
C LYS A 65 0.58 0.53 -27.96
N SER A 66 0.47 -0.78 -27.90
CA SER A 66 1.59 -1.67 -27.60
C SER A 66 2.71 -1.61 -28.63
N ALA A 67 2.37 -1.50 -29.91
CA ALA A 67 3.36 -1.38 -30.99
C ALA A 67 4.06 0.00 -31.04
N SER A 68 3.44 1.05 -30.51
CA SER A 68 4.00 2.40 -30.56
C SER A 68 4.91 2.75 -29.36
N ILE A 69 4.99 1.91 -28.32
CA ILE A 69 5.89 2.11 -27.17
C ILE A 69 7.32 1.56 -27.50
N THR A 70 7.80 1.80 -28.68
CA THR A 70 9.24 1.68 -29.01
C THR A 70 10.04 2.91 -28.54
N SER A 71 9.36 3.86 -27.92
CA SER A 71 9.95 5.11 -27.42
C SER A 71 10.88 4.86 -26.23
N ALA A 72 12.04 5.49 -26.25
CA ALA A 72 13.03 5.47 -25.17
C ALA A 72 12.62 6.29 -23.93
N TYR A 73 11.38 6.74 -23.84
CA TYR A 73 10.92 7.55 -22.71
C TYR A 73 10.65 6.73 -21.47
N THR A 74 11.18 7.20 -20.34
CA THR A 74 10.85 6.74 -18.99
C THR A 74 9.98 7.81 -18.33
N PHE A 75 8.84 7.41 -17.78
CA PHE A 75 7.99 8.31 -17.01
C PHE A 75 8.50 8.35 -15.58
N THR A 76 8.85 9.54 -15.08
CA THR A 76 9.28 9.72 -13.70
C THR A 76 8.14 10.26 -12.87
N ILE A 77 7.81 9.56 -11.77
CA ILE A 77 6.78 9.95 -10.80
C ILE A 77 7.48 10.43 -9.53
N PRO A 78 7.32 11.72 -9.16
CA PRO A 78 7.83 12.24 -7.90
C PRO A 78 7.06 11.64 -6.70
N VAL A 79 7.79 11.06 -5.74
CA VAL A 79 7.26 10.44 -4.53
C VAL A 79 7.57 11.30 -3.32
N VAL A 80 6.62 11.43 -2.41
CA VAL A 80 6.85 11.98 -1.08
C VAL A 80 6.43 10.96 -0.02
N PHE A 81 7.36 10.66 0.90
CA PHE A 81 7.05 9.88 2.09
C PHE A 81 6.65 10.81 3.23
N HIS A 82 5.47 10.57 3.80
CA HIS A 82 4.98 11.19 5.02
C HIS A 82 5.15 10.19 6.17
N VAL A 83 6.18 10.37 7.00
CA VAL A 83 6.49 9.46 8.10
C VAL A 83 5.78 9.93 9.37
N LEU A 84 4.77 9.20 9.83
CA LEU A 84 4.07 9.47 11.09
C LEU A 84 4.79 8.74 12.23
N HIS A 85 5.51 9.47 13.07
CA HIS A 85 6.35 8.91 14.11
C HIS A 85 5.93 9.34 15.53
N LEU A 86 6.31 8.56 16.54
CA LEU A 86 5.96 8.75 17.95
C LEU A 86 6.95 9.66 18.71
N GLY A 87 7.88 10.29 18.02
CA GLY A 87 8.90 11.15 18.63
C GLY A 87 10.27 10.46 18.79
N GLU A 88 10.42 9.23 18.28
CA GLU A 88 11.70 8.51 18.32
C GLU A 88 12.74 9.20 17.43
N ASN A 89 14.01 8.93 17.70
CA ASN A 89 15.11 9.35 16.83
C ASN A 89 14.98 8.71 15.43
N ILE A 90 15.41 9.43 14.39
CA ILE A 90 15.44 8.93 13.02
C ILE A 90 16.20 7.59 12.96
N GLY A 91 15.62 6.61 12.32
CA GLY A 91 16.14 5.25 12.21
C GLY A 91 15.71 4.32 13.34
N THR A 92 14.83 4.78 14.25
CA THR A 92 14.33 3.99 15.38
C THR A 92 12.82 3.93 15.38
N GLY A 93 12.24 2.75 15.63
CA GLY A 93 10.80 2.57 15.75
C GLY A 93 10.04 3.05 14.50
N THR A 94 9.00 3.84 14.70
CA THR A 94 8.17 4.36 13.59
C THR A 94 8.84 5.48 12.81
N ASN A 95 9.89 6.11 13.38
CA ASN A 95 10.66 7.13 12.71
C ASN A 95 11.76 6.51 11.83
N VAL A 96 11.35 5.75 10.84
CA VAL A 96 12.24 4.98 9.95
C VAL A 96 13.30 5.86 9.30
N SER A 97 14.48 5.26 8.99
CA SER A 97 15.59 5.99 8.39
C SER A 97 15.32 6.35 6.92
N ASP A 98 15.96 7.43 6.46
CA ASP A 98 15.94 7.80 5.02
C ASP A 98 16.53 6.68 4.16
N ALA A 99 17.55 5.98 4.65
CA ALA A 99 18.15 4.84 3.96
C ALA A 99 17.15 3.70 3.73
N LEU A 100 16.28 3.40 4.71
CA LEU A 100 15.25 2.38 4.57
C LEU A 100 14.20 2.79 3.53
N LEU A 101 13.74 4.04 3.54
CA LEU A 101 12.80 4.57 2.56
C LEU A 101 13.37 4.57 1.14
N ASN A 102 14.62 4.97 0.98
CA ASN A 102 15.33 4.90 -0.31
C ASN A 102 15.46 3.45 -0.80
N SER A 103 15.75 2.51 0.11
CA SER A 103 15.85 1.08 -0.23
C SER A 103 14.50 0.51 -0.67
N ALA A 104 13.40 0.87 0.00
CA ALA A 104 12.05 0.48 -0.39
C ALA A 104 11.68 1.03 -1.78
N LEU A 105 11.98 2.31 -2.05
CA LEU A 105 11.75 2.91 -3.35
C LEU A 105 12.61 2.27 -4.45
N ALA A 106 13.85 1.92 -4.14
CA ALA A 106 14.71 1.17 -5.06
C ALA A 106 14.14 -0.22 -5.38
N GLN A 107 13.49 -0.90 -4.40
CA GLN A 107 12.79 -2.17 -4.64
C GLN A 107 11.61 -1.96 -5.60
N VAL A 108 10.78 -0.94 -5.36
CA VAL A 108 9.68 -0.57 -6.28
C VAL A 108 10.19 -0.39 -7.70
N ASN A 109 11.26 0.37 -7.88
CA ASN A 109 11.85 0.60 -9.21
C ASN A 109 12.35 -0.69 -9.86
N ARG A 110 12.93 -1.62 -9.11
CA ARG A 110 13.31 -2.95 -9.64
C ARG A 110 12.10 -3.75 -10.10
N ASP A 111 11.02 -3.74 -9.32
CA ASP A 111 9.80 -4.46 -9.64
C ASP A 111 9.16 -3.93 -10.92
N PHE A 112 9.00 -2.61 -11.02
CA PHE A 112 8.41 -1.96 -12.19
C PHE A 112 9.29 -2.02 -13.45
N ALA A 113 10.60 -2.13 -13.27
CA ALA A 113 11.55 -2.27 -14.38
C ALA A 113 11.78 -3.73 -14.84
N ARG A 114 11.09 -4.73 -14.21
CA ARG A 114 11.34 -6.16 -14.44
C ARG A 114 12.78 -6.58 -14.08
N LEU A 115 13.33 -6.06 -13.00
CA LEU A 115 14.68 -6.36 -12.53
C LEU A 115 14.68 -7.11 -11.17
N GLY A 116 13.55 -7.69 -10.79
CA GLY A 116 13.43 -8.51 -9.59
C GLY A 116 14.20 -9.82 -9.73
N SER A 117 14.70 -10.38 -8.62
CA SER A 117 15.42 -11.66 -8.60
C SER A 117 14.56 -12.86 -8.99
N ASP A 118 13.24 -12.70 -8.95
CA ASP A 118 12.25 -13.74 -9.28
C ASP A 118 11.84 -13.75 -10.76
N THR A 119 12.43 -12.89 -11.59
CA THR A 119 12.16 -12.87 -13.04
C THR A 119 12.48 -14.19 -13.73
N THR A 120 13.37 -15.00 -13.13
CA THR A 120 13.76 -16.33 -13.65
C THR A 120 12.78 -17.44 -13.25
N THR A 121 11.85 -17.16 -12.34
CA THR A 121 10.86 -18.14 -11.82
C THR A 121 9.45 -17.92 -12.37
N ILE A 122 9.30 -16.97 -13.30
CA ILE A 122 8.00 -16.71 -13.94
C ILE A 122 7.65 -17.89 -14.85
N ASP A 123 6.40 -18.37 -14.74
CA ASP A 123 5.89 -19.38 -15.64
C ASP A 123 6.00 -18.86 -17.10
N PRO A 124 6.57 -19.65 -18.02
CA PRO A 124 6.75 -19.24 -19.42
C PRO A 124 5.46 -18.77 -20.10
N LEU A 125 4.29 -19.23 -19.64
CA LEU A 125 2.98 -18.77 -20.13
C LEU A 125 2.79 -17.26 -19.92
N TYR A 126 3.36 -16.69 -18.84
CA TYR A 126 3.19 -15.29 -18.46
C TYR A 126 4.41 -14.42 -18.81
N ASP A 127 5.50 -15.01 -19.31
CA ASP A 127 6.75 -14.26 -19.58
C ASP A 127 6.54 -13.09 -20.57
N SER A 128 5.69 -13.28 -21.58
CA SER A 128 5.34 -12.26 -22.55
C SER A 128 4.52 -11.10 -21.99
N LEU A 129 3.85 -11.30 -20.84
CA LEU A 129 3.02 -10.31 -20.16
C LEU A 129 3.82 -9.50 -19.13
N TYR A 130 4.95 -10.04 -18.68
CA TYR A 130 5.83 -9.39 -17.71
C TYR A 130 6.85 -8.51 -18.42
N ILE A 131 6.54 -7.23 -18.56
CA ILE A 131 7.36 -6.26 -19.28
C ILE A 131 7.88 -5.16 -18.33
N ASN A 132 8.96 -4.47 -18.76
CA ASN A 132 9.39 -3.23 -18.12
C ASN A 132 8.32 -2.15 -18.35
N SER A 133 7.74 -1.64 -17.26
CA SER A 133 6.68 -0.62 -17.33
C SER A 133 7.15 0.73 -17.83
N ARG A 134 8.47 0.99 -17.81
CA ARG A 134 9.10 2.29 -18.06
C ARG A 134 8.63 3.40 -17.12
N ILE A 135 8.13 3.04 -15.95
CA ILE A 135 7.81 3.96 -14.87
C ILE A 135 8.96 3.93 -13.88
N HIS A 136 9.44 5.09 -13.51
CA HIS A 136 10.48 5.30 -12.50
C HIS A 136 9.93 6.17 -11.38
N PHE A 137 10.18 5.79 -10.14
CA PHE A 137 9.76 6.53 -8.96
C PHE A 137 10.98 7.18 -8.33
N GLU A 138 10.93 8.50 -8.13
CA GLU A 138 12.02 9.29 -7.57
C GLU A 138 11.51 10.12 -6.39
N LEU A 139 12.29 10.24 -5.32
CA LEU A 139 11.93 11.16 -4.25
C LEU A 139 11.81 12.59 -4.79
N ALA A 140 10.74 13.29 -4.40
CA ALA A 140 10.48 14.65 -4.80
C ALA A 140 11.66 15.55 -4.42
N LYS A 141 12.12 16.37 -5.35
CA LYS A 141 13.21 17.34 -5.17
C LYS A 141 12.74 18.75 -4.88
N LYS A 142 11.46 19.02 -5.14
CA LYS A 142 10.78 20.27 -4.80
C LYS A 142 9.50 20.01 -4.05
N ASP A 143 9.26 20.82 -3.02
CA ASP A 143 8.00 20.84 -2.29
C ASP A 143 6.90 21.56 -3.09
N PRO A 144 5.62 21.58 -2.63
CA PRO A 144 4.53 22.29 -3.31
C PRO A 144 4.75 23.80 -3.46
N MET A 145 5.62 24.40 -2.64
CA MET A 145 6.00 25.83 -2.72
C MET A 145 7.20 26.08 -3.63
N GLY A 146 7.82 25.01 -4.16
CA GLY A 146 8.98 25.10 -5.05
C GLY A 146 10.33 25.09 -4.35
N ASN A 147 10.37 24.96 -3.01
CA ASN A 147 11.63 24.84 -2.27
C ASN A 147 12.26 23.46 -2.44
N CYS A 148 13.59 23.39 -2.26
CA CYS A 148 14.30 22.13 -2.28
C CYS A 148 13.86 21.22 -1.12
N THR A 149 13.70 19.92 -1.40
CA THR A 149 13.34 18.90 -0.43
C THR A 149 14.06 17.59 -0.74
N ASN A 150 14.15 16.69 0.25
CA ASN A 150 14.59 15.30 0.06
C ASN A 150 13.40 14.34 -0.18
N GLY A 151 12.17 14.85 -0.30
CA GLY A 151 10.97 14.04 -0.51
C GLY A 151 10.52 13.22 0.70
N ILE A 152 11.05 13.50 1.90
CA ILE A 152 10.69 12.83 3.16
C ILE A 152 10.23 13.87 4.15
N VAL A 153 8.95 13.80 4.53
CA VAL A 153 8.36 14.71 5.51
C VAL A 153 8.01 13.92 6.77
N ARG A 154 8.45 14.41 7.93
CA ARG A 154 8.26 13.71 9.21
C ARG A 154 7.24 14.44 10.05
N HIS A 155 6.28 13.68 10.60
CA HIS A 155 5.16 14.20 11.36
C HIS A 155 5.10 13.50 12.71
N TYR A 156 5.32 14.26 13.78
CA TYR A 156 5.08 13.75 15.12
C TYR A 156 3.58 13.53 15.35
N ASN A 157 3.20 12.32 15.74
CA ASN A 157 1.83 11.99 16.09
C ASN A 157 1.81 10.86 17.13
N THR A 158 1.10 11.06 18.23
CA THR A 158 0.99 10.06 19.31
C THR A 158 0.07 8.87 18.97
N ARG A 159 -0.71 8.96 17.91
CA ARG A 159 -1.61 7.90 17.49
C ARG A 159 -0.83 6.74 16.88
N THR A 160 -1.12 5.52 17.33
CA THR A 160 -0.44 4.30 16.87
C THR A 160 -1.31 3.41 16.00
N ASN A 161 -2.61 3.43 16.24
CA ASN A 161 -3.58 2.61 15.52
C ASN A 161 -4.45 3.53 14.65
N TRP A 162 -4.46 3.27 13.36
CA TRP A 162 -5.19 4.03 12.38
C TRP A 162 -6.22 3.11 11.73
N ALA A 163 -7.51 3.37 11.94
CA ALA A 163 -8.54 2.78 11.10
C ALA A 163 -8.37 3.30 9.67
N GLN A 164 -8.74 2.53 8.67
CA GLN A 164 -8.58 2.93 7.28
C GLN A 164 -9.30 4.27 6.99
N SER A 165 -10.54 4.41 7.45
CA SER A 165 -11.32 5.65 7.31
C SER A 165 -10.69 6.83 8.05
N ASP A 166 -10.17 6.62 9.25
CA ASP A 166 -9.54 7.66 10.05
C ASP A 166 -8.24 8.16 9.45
N LEU A 167 -7.40 7.23 8.99
CA LEU A 167 -6.13 7.57 8.35
C LEU A 167 -6.39 8.33 7.06
N PHE A 168 -7.39 7.91 6.31
CA PHE A 168 -7.83 8.58 5.11
C PHE A 168 -8.28 10.02 5.39
N ASN A 169 -9.15 10.23 6.38
CA ASN A 169 -9.57 11.57 6.80
C ASN A 169 -8.39 12.42 7.29
N TYR A 170 -7.41 11.81 7.96
CA TYR A 170 -6.19 12.50 8.40
C TYR A 170 -5.35 12.98 7.22
N GLN A 171 -5.15 12.14 6.21
CA GLN A 171 -4.38 12.47 5.00
C GLN A 171 -4.94 13.70 4.28
N TYR A 172 -6.26 13.89 4.31
CA TYR A 172 -6.96 14.98 3.64
C TYR A 172 -7.43 16.09 4.57
N SER A 173 -7.14 15.98 5.87
CA SER A 173 -7.44 17.03 6.83
C SER A 173 -6.57 18.26 6.57
N THR A 174 -7.21 19.43 6.55
CA THR A 174 -6.49 20.71 6.51
C THR A 174 -5.67 20.99 7.76
N MET A 175 -5.86 20.23 8.83
CA MET A 175 -5.15 20.34 10.11
C MET A 175 -3.93 19.41 10.20
N ALA A 176 -3.82 18.43 9.32
CA ALA A 176 -2.61 17.62 9.16
C ALA A 176 -1.74 18.24 8.06
N PRO A 177 -0.44 17.92 8.00
CA PRO A 177 0.36 18.25 6.83
C PRO A 177 -0.22 17.51 5.64
N GLY A 178 -1.15 18.15 4.97
CA GLY A 178 -1.98 17.59 3.93
C GLY A 178 -1.17 16.94 2.81
N ASN A 179 -1.81 16.13 2.02
CA ASN A 179 -1.23 15.61 0.79
C ASN A 179 -0.61 16.74 -0.02
N TRP A 180 0.56 16.48 -0.52
CA TRP A 180 1.06 17.27 -1.62
C TRP A 180 0.17 17.00 -2.84
N ASN A 181 0.00 18.00 -3.68
CA ASN A 181 -0.92 17.92 -4.82
C ASN A 181 -0.79 16.57 -5.57
N PRO A 182 -1.81 15.69 -5.52
CA PRO A 182 -1.71 14.34 -6.06
C PRO A 182 -1.56 14.29 -7.58
N SER A 183 -1.89 15.38 -8.30
CA SER A 183 -1.62 15.48 -9.72
C SER A 183 -0.13 15.67 -10.06
N LYS A 184 0.72 15.87 -9.05
CA LYS A 184 2.17 16.10 -9.20
C LYS A 184 3.02 15.14 -8.38
N TYR A 185 2.48 14.54 -7.34
CA TYR A 185 3.24 13.72 -6.38
C TYR A 185 2.46 12.47 -6.00
N LEU A 186 3.14 11.34 -5.94
CA LEU A 186 2.64 10.17 -5.24
C LEU A 186 2.93 10.34 -3.74
N ASN A 187 1.86 10.48 -2.94
CA ASN A 187 1.94 10.60 -1.49
C ASN A 187 1.89 9.21 -0.84
N ILE A 188 2.88 8.87 -0.03
CA ILE A 188 2.94 7.59 0.69
C ILE A 188 3.07 7.88 2.19
N TYR A 189 2.07 7.48 2.97
CA TYR A 189 2.03 7.65 4.42
C TYR A 189 2.58 6.40 5.11
N ILE A 190 3.66 6.57 5.85
CA ILE A 190 4.26 5.50 6.66
C ILE A 190 3.73 5.61 8.07
N VAL A 191 3.02 4.57 8.52
CA VAL A 191 2.30 4.55 9.80
C VAL A 191 2.66 3.35 10.65
N LYS A 192 2.36 3.37 11.94
CA LYS A 192 2.64 2.25 12.85
C LYS A 192 1.72 1.06 12.56
N ASN A 193 0.42 1.24 12.69
CA ASN A 193 -0.55 0.16 12.47
C ASN A 193 -1.71 0.68 11.62
N ILE A 194 -2.20 -0.20 10.77
CA ILE A 194 -3.46 -0.02 10.04
C ILE A 194 -4.42 -1.09 10.54
N ILE A 195 -5.59 -0.67 10.99
CA ILE A 195 -6.66 -1.57 11.46
C ILE A 195 -7.83 -1.51 10.49
N ASP A 196 -8.46 -2.65 10.30
CA ASP A 196 -9.61 -2.79 9.44
C ASP A 196 -10.86 -2.16 10.06
N ASP A 197 -11.55 -1.31 9.31
CA ASP A 197 -12.85 -0.73 9.71
C ASP A 197 -13.96 -1.79 9.80
N GLY A 198 -13.80 -2.94 9.15
CA GLY A 198 -14.73 -4.07 9.20
C GLY A 198 -14.55 -4.99 10.41
N GLY A 199 -13.54 -4.74 11.26
CA GLY A 199 -13.30 -5.51 12.48
C GLY A 199 -12.65 -6.87 12.25
N SER A 200 -12.04 -7.13 11.11
CA SER A 200 -11.24 -8.35 10.91
C SER A 200 -9.98 -8.34 11.79
N GLN A 201 -9.53 -9.51 12.20
CA GLN A 201 -8.38 -9.66 13.10
C GLN A 201 -7.03 -9.65 12.37
N GLY A 202 -7.01 -9.29 11.09
CA GLY A 202 -5.82 -9.32 10.26
C GLY A 202 -4.87 -8.13 10.48
N ILE A 203 -3.62 -8.31 10.05
CA ILE A 203 -2.64 -7.22 9.92
C ILE A 203 -2.73 -6.68 8.49
N ILE A 204 -3.19 -5.44 8.34
CA ILE A 204 -3.16 -4.74 7.05
C ILE A 204 -1.77 -4.12 6.88
N VAL A 205 -1.08 -4.48 5.80
CA VAL A 205 0.27 -3.97 5.48
C VAL A 205 0.20 -2.63 4.78
N GLY A 206 -0.72 -2.49 3.85
CA GLY A 206 -0.94 -1.25 3.11
C GLY A 206 -2.33 -1.21 2.49
N TYR A 207 -2.72 -0.06 2.01
CA TYR A 207 -3.88 0.12 1.15
C TYR A 207 -3.80 1.42 0.37
N THR A 208 -4.50 1.45 -0.75
CA THR A 208 -4.81 2.64 -1.53
C THR A 208 -6.16 2.44 -2.21
N TYR A 209 -6.71 3.51 -2.77
CA TYR A 209 -7.90 3.41 -3.62
C TYR A 209 -7.49 3.38 -5.08
N LEU A 210 -8.23 2.63 -5.89
CA LEU A 210 -8.13 2.79 -7.34
C LEU A 210 -8.52 4.22 -7.73
N PRO A 211 -7.95 4.81 -8.77
CA PRO A 211 -8.27 6.16 -9.19
C PRO A 211 -9.78 6.41 -9.33
N GLY A 212 -10.27 7.48 -8.72
CA GLY A 212 -11.68 7.84 -8.72
C GLY A 212 -12.60 7.02 -7.81
N THR A 213 -12.11 5.97 -7.13
CA THR A 213 -12.94 5.14 -6.25
C THR A 213 -12.93 5.59 -4.79
N SER A 214 -12.09 6.55 -4.43
CA SER A 214 -12.07 7.07 -3.06
C SER A 214 -13.43 7.68 -2.67
N PRO A 215 -13.89 7.51 -1.43
CA PRO A 215 -15.12 8.15 -0.95
C PRO A 215 -15.03 9.69 -0.88
N ILE A 216 -13.82 10.23 -0.84
CA ILE A 216 -13.55 11.68 -0.82
C ILE A 216 -12.70 12.06 -2.02
N ASP A 217 -13.15 12.97 -2.84
CA ASP A 217 -12.38 13.53 -3.95
C ASP A 217 -11.61 14.79 -3.50
N PRO A 218 -10.38 14.97 -3.91
CA PRO A 218 -9.47 14.18 -4.75
C PRO A 218 -8.52 13.30 -3.92
N ALA A 219 -9.04 12.26 -3.29
CA ALA A 219 -8.26 11.42 -2.42
C ALA A 219 -7.34 10.48 -3.21
N ASP A 220 -6.05 10.68 -3.09
CA ASP A 220 -5.03 10.00 -3.85
C ASP A 220 -3.74 9.90 -3.02
N ALA A 221 -3.60 8.81 -2.29
CA ALA A 221 -2.44 8.49 -1.47
C ALA A 221 -2.40 7.01 -1.12
N ILE A 222 -1.21 6.54 -0.74
CA ILE A 222 -0.99 5.19 -0.21
C ILE A 222 -0.75 5.27 1.29
N ALA A 223 -1.36 4.39 2.07
CA ALA A 223 -1.00 4.13 3.47
C ALA A 223 -0.21 2.83 3.55
N TYR A 224 0.90 2.85 4.29
CA TYR A 224 1.79 1.69 4.39
C TYR A 224 2.42 1.58 5.77
N ARG A 225 2.54 0.36 6.28
CA ARG A 225 3.13 0.13 7.60
C ARG A 225 4.65 0.23 7.57
N TYR A 226 5.21 0.86 8.61
CA TYR A 226 6.64 1.11 8.75
C TYR A 226 7.50 -0.16 8.82
N ASP A 227 6.96 -1.26 9.39
CA ASP A 227 7.66 -2.52 9.66
C ASP A 227 7.66 -3.50 8.48
N PHE A 228 7.06 -3.10 7.34
CA PHE A 228 7.03 -3.89 6.10
C PHE A 228 7.83 -3.26 4.95
N LEU A 229 8.65 -2.25 5.23
CA LEU A 229 9.48 -1.56 4.21
C LEU A 229 10.67 -2.38 3.74
N SER A 230 10.96 -3.54 4.36
CA SER A 230 12.10 -4.40 4.01
C SER A 230 11.73 -5.87 4.06
N GLY A 231 12.65 -6.73 3.57
CA GLY A 231 12.46 -8.18 3.56
C GLY A 231 11.49 -8.65 2.47
N LEU A 232 10.90 -9.84 2.66
CA LEU A 232 9.99 -10.47 1.68
C LEU A 232 8.72 -9.65 1.44
N ASN A 233 8.30 -8.87 2.43
CA ASN A 233 7.08 -8.05 2.36
C ASN A 233 7.29 -6.66 1.72
N ALA A 234 8.54 -6.27 1.41
CA ALA A 234 8.82 -4.98 0.77
C ALA A 234 8.13 -4.80 -0.59
N ARG A 235 7.75 -5.89 -1.24
CA ARG A 235 7.02 -5.87 -2.51
C ARG A 235 5.54 -5.51 -2.37
N ALA A 236 4.98 -5.54 -1.15
CA ALA A 236 3.63 -5.05 -0.93
C ALA A 236 3.49 -3.56 -1.26
N LEU A 237 4.55 -2.76 -1.12
CA LEU A 237 4.53 -1.37 -1.57
C LEU A 237 4.39 -1.25 -3.10
N SER A 238 5.08 -2.11 -3.87
CA SER A 238 4.90 -2.19 -5.33
C SER A 238 3.48 -2.58 -5.72
N HIS A 239 2.84 -3.45 -4.94
CA HIS A 239 1.45 -3.86 -5.11
C HIS A 239 0.48 -2.68 -4.89
N GLU A 240 0.63 -1.93 -3.80
CA GLU A 240 -0.20 -0.76 -3.53
C GLU A 240 -0.02 0.33 -4.62
N ILE A 241 1.20 0.53 -5.10
CA ILE A 241 1.46 1.42 -6.23
C ILE A 241 0.77 0.91 -7.51
N GLY A 242 0.68 -0.40 -7.70
CA GLY A 242 -0.11 -1.00 -8.78
C GLY A 242 -1.57 -0.58 -8.71
N HIS A 243 -2.19 -0.64 -7.55
CA HIS A 243 -3.56 -0.15 -7.34
C HIS A 243 -3.68 1.36 -7.58
N TRP A 244 -2.73 2.14 -7.10
CA TRP A 244 -2.68 3.58 -7.36
C TRP A 244 -2.61 3.88 -8.87
N LEU A 245 -1.97 3.00 -9.66
CA LEU A 245 -1.95 3.05 -11.13
C LEU A 245 -3.17 2.37 -11.79
N ASN A 246 -4.24 2.08 -11.05
CA ASN A 246 -5.48 1.49 -11.54
C ASN A 246 -5.41 -0.02 -11.87
N LEU A 247 -4.46 -0.75 -11.33
CA LEU A 247 -4.43 -2.21 -11.47
C LEU A 247 -5.32 -2.86 -10.41
N SER A 248 -6.25 -3.69 -10.83
CA SER A 248 -7.08 -4.52 -9.94
C SER A 248 -6.35 -5.82 -9.58
N HIS A 249 -6.82 -6.53 -8.54
CA HIS A 249 -6.34 -7.87 -8.25
C HIS A 249 -6.61 -8.82 -9.43
N THR A 250 -5.63 -9.65 -9.76
CA THR A 250 -5.74 -10.64 -10.85
C THR A 250 -6.57 -11.86 -10.49
N PHE A 251 -6.76 -12.11 -9.19
CA PHE A 251 -7.56 -13.21 -8.64
C PHE A 251 -9.02 -12.84 -8.36
N GLY A 252 -9.43 -11.63 -8.73
CA GLY A 252 -10.77 -11.09 -8.47
C GLY A 252 -10.91 -10.48 -7.07
N ASN A 253 -12.06 -9.83 -6.84
CA ASN A 253 -12.43 -9.25 -5.55
C ASN A 253 -13.33 -10.22 -4.79
#